data_46891eaf578f32f4b718de7ea29f9e30
#
_entry.id   46891eaf578f32f4b718de7ea29f9e30
#
_cell.length_a   1.000
_cell.length_b   1.000
_cell.length_c   1.000
_cell.angle_alpha   90.00
_cell.angle_beta   90.00
_cell.angle_gamma   90.00
#
_symmetry.space_group_name_H-M   'P 1'
#
loop_
_entity.id
_entity.type
_entity.pdbx_description
1 polymer ?
#
loop_
_entity_poly.entity_id
_entity_poly.type
_entity_poly.pdbx_seq_one_letter_code
_entity_poly.pdbx_strand_id
1 'polypeptide(L)'
;MRVPGELKDRSSVAIVISEQKTMRTNHIITCAVAIVLFLVASLSTSCSDLKTDLPLAASGTLQIHDAGWIDTAAVNFHGLTLKQSQYNLDICATCHSKQFTGGTSGVACFKCHQYYPHPSGFGNAGGHPQFLYNQSYPFGKCKACHGATYAGGGNASLSCMKSGCHVDASNNPKSPEACNACHGNFKAAANDLPSAAPPKDVLGNTATTARGVGAHQIHLVSGAVGKTVKCQECHTIPTQLSSLGHLGTLPAEVVFNDTLARLATGGGTTVPKPSYDSSTLKCSNTFCHGNWKIRKATSSSQFVYADSVMVGANDSPVWTGGSAAAACGTCHGIPPKGHLALAVSSCGTCHVGVVDNDGHIVDKTKHGNGKINVFGQEYAF
;
A
#
# COMPACT_ATOMS: atom_id res chain seq x y z
N MET A 1 42.44 -82.54 8.91
CA MET A 1 42.45 -82.40 10.36
C MET A 1 41.65 -81.18 10.71
N ARG A 2 40.49 -81.33 11.36
CA ARG A 2 39.60 -80.26 11.84
C ARG A 2 39.96 -79.96 13.29
N VAL A 3 40.14 -78.69 13.60
CA VAL A 3 40.24 -78.23 14.97
C VAL A 3 38.90 -77.53 15.35
N PRO A 4 38.26 -77.85 16.48
CA PRO A 4 36.98 -77.29 16.86
C PRO A 4 37.12 -75.89 17.44
N GLY A 5 36.25 -74.93 16.99
CA GLY A 5 36.13 -73.57 17.54
C GLY A 5 35.32 -73.56 18.81
N GLU A 6 35.80 -72.74 19.71
CA GLU A 6 35.25 -72.45 21.03
C GLU A 6 34.04 -71.48 20.92
N LEU A 7 32.87 -71.90 21.33
CA LEU A 7 31.67 -71.09 21.46
C LEU A 7 31.80 -70.24 22.75
N LYS A 8 32.20 -68.97 22.62
CA LYS A 8 32.10 -68.02 23.74
C LYS A 8 30.67 -67.60 23.96
N ASP A 9 30.23 -67.81 25.17
CA ASP A 9 28.93 -67.49 25.73
C ASP A 9 28.56 -66.01 25.55
N ARG A 10 27.63 -65.73 24.64
CA ARG A 10 27.09 -64.40 24.38
C ARG A 10 26.07 -63.91 25.44
N SER A 11 25.64 -64.77 26.33
CA SER A 11 24.60 -64.50 27.34
C SER A 11 25.13 -63.64 28.50
N SER A 12 26.35 -63.88 28.94
CA SER A 12 26.94 -63.23 30.11
C SER A 12 27.27 -61.72 29.83
N VAL A 13 27.64 -61.39 28.57
CA VAL A 13 27.98 -59.99 28.18
C VAL A 13 26.71 -59.14 28.04
N ALA A 14 25.59 -59.68 27.62
CA ALA A 14 24.34 -58.95 27.47
C ALA A 14 23.76 -58.55 28.82
N ILE A 15 23.89 -59.39 29.86
CA ILE A 15 23.35 -59.10 31.20
C ILE A 15 24.14 -57.97 31.85
N VAL A 16 25.46 -57.94 31.75
CA VAL A 16 26.32 -56.90 32.34
C VAL A 16 26.06 -55.55 31.68
N ILE A 17 25.86 -55.51 30.38
CA ILE A 17 25.54 -54.27 29.62
C ILE A 17 24.15 -53.76 30.01
N SER A 18 23.17 -54.61 30.24
CA SER A 18 21.81 -54.26 30.67
C SER A 18 21.83 -53.63 32.10
N GLU A 19 22.56 -54.22 33.02
CA GLU A 19 22.64 -53.67 34.37
C GLU A 19 23.40 -52.35 34.44
N GLN A 20 24.45 -52.16 33.68
CA GLN A 20 25.16 -50.86 33.60
C GLN A 20 24.27 -49.78 32.98
N LYS A 21 23.44 -50.10 31.97
CA LYS A 21 22.54 -49.14 31.36
C LYS A 21 21.43 -48.73 32.32
N THR A 22 20.86 -49.66 33.05
CA THR A 22 19.80 -49.39 34.03
C THR A 22 20.35 -48.53 35.20
N MET A 23 21.57 -48.82 35.69
CA MET A 23 22.18 -48.04 36.77
C MET A 23 22.47 -46.59 36.33
N ARG A 24 22.99 -46.38 35.09
CA ARG A 24 23.22 -45.04 34.54
C ARG A 24 21.92 -44.27 34.35
N THR A 25 20.86 -44.90 33.89
CA THR A 25 19.55 -44.25 33.70
C THR A 25 18.96 -43.84 35.04
N ASN A 26 19.04 -44.68 36.08
CA ASN A 26 18.57 -44.34 37.41
C ASN A 26 19.35 -43.20 38.03
N HIS A 27 20.68 -43.13 37.87
CA HIS A 27 21.48 -41.97 38.34
C HIS A 27 21.10 -40.68 37.61
N ILE A 28 20.85 -40.70 36.31
CA ILE A 28 20.41 -39.52 35.55
C ILE A 28 19.05 -39.04 36.03
N ILE A 29 18.10 -39.96 36.23
CA ILE A 29 16.76 -39.62 36.77
C ILE A 29 16.88 -39.04 38.18
N THR A 30 17.68 -39.63 39.03
CA THR A 30 17.88 -39.15 40.41
C THR A 30 18.51 -37.75 40.43
N CYS A 31 19.51 -37.49 39.57
CA CYS A 31 20.12 -36.17 39.44
C CYS A 31 19.11 -35.12 38.88
N ALA A 32 18.31 -35.50 37.91
CA ALA A 32 17.30 -34.62 37.32
C ALA A 32 16.22 -34.26 38.36
N VAL A 33 15.75 -35.23 39.16
CA VAL A 33 14.79 -34.99 40.24
C VAL A 33 15.39 -34.11 41.33
N ALA A 34 16.67 -34.32 41.70
CA ALA A 34 17.34 -33.47 42.66
C ALA A 34 17.49 -32.03 42.18
N ILE A 35 17.81 -31.82 40.90
CA ILE A 35 17.90 -30.48 40.28
C ILE A 35 16.55 -29.79 40.27
N VAL A 36 15.48 -30.49 39.92
CA VAL A 36 14.12 -29.94 39.93
C VAL A 36 13.67 -29.57 41.37
N LEU A 37 13.96 -30.42 42.32
CA LEU A 37 13.65 -30.13 43.74
C LEU A 37 14.47 -28.94 44.26
N PHE A 38 15.73 -28.81 43.85
CA PHE A 38 16.55 -27.68 44.23
C PHE A 38 16.06 -26.37 43.58
N LEU A 39 15.63 -26.43 42.32
CA LEU A 39 15.02 -25.28 41.61
C LEU A 39 13.69 -24.86 42.23
N VAL A 40 12.84 -25.83 42.63
CA VAL A 40 11.57 -25.55 43.33
C VAL A 40 11.84 -24.95 44.72
N ALA A 41 12.82 -25.48 45.46
CA ALA A 41 13.21 -24.93 46.73
C ALA A 41 13.80 -23.51 46.62
N SER A 42 14.55 -23.23 45.54
CA SER A 42 15.12 -21.91 45.31
C SER A 42 14.05 -20.87 44.93
N LEU A 43 12.95 -21.30 44.27
CA LEU A 43 11.82 -20.43 43.94
C LEU A 43 10.91 -20.13 45.15
N SER A 44 10.91 -20.99 46.16
CA SER A 44 10.09 -20.79 47.35
C SER A 44 10.75 -19.91 48.41
N THR A 45 12.05 -19.58 48.29
CA THR A 45 12.72 -18.70 49.27
C THR A 45 12.75 -17.22 48.83
N SER A 46 12.08 -16.89 47.70
CA SER A 46 12.00 -15.51 47.19
C SER A 46 10.83 -14.70 47.72
N CYS A 47 10.11 -15.18 48.71
CA CYS A 47 9.19 -14.32 49.44
C CYS A 47 9.94 -13.74 50.63
N SER A 48 10.54 -12.56 50.47
CA SER A 48 10.91 -11.76 51.63
C SER A 48 9.63 -11.38 52.34
N ASP A 49 9.53 -11.73 53.63
CA ASP A 49 8.51 -11.21 54.49
C ASP A 49 8.48 -9.70 54.39
N LEU A 50 7.40 -9.14 53.81
CA LEU A 50 7.14 -7.73 53.92
C LEU A 50 7.03 -7.44 55.42
N LYS A 51 8.03 -6.70 55.95
CA LYS A 51 7.93 -6.21 57.33
C LYS A 51 6.60 -5.49 57.48
N THR A 52 5.77 -6.03 58.36
CA THR A 52 4.44 -5.49 58.74
C THR A 52 4.53 -4.13 59.44
N ASP A 53 5.73 -3.54 59.54
CA ASP A 53 6.02 -2.29 60.20
C ASP A 53 6.30 -1.10 59.31
N LEU A 54 5.94 -1.17 58.01
CA LEU A 54 5.81 0.08 57.27
C LEU A 54 4.59 0.81 57.81
N PRO A 55 4.73 2.03 58.37
CA PRO A 55 3.57 2.80 58.79
C PRO A 55 2.62 2.84 57.60
N LEU A 56 1.40 2.32 57.77
CA LEU A 56 0.31 2.57 56.88
C LEU A 56 0.31 4.08 56.68
N ALA A 57 0.78 4.55 55.51
CA ALA A 57 0.55 5.92 55.16
C ALA A 57 -0.93 6.13 55.34
N ALA A 58 -1.27 7.09 56.23
CA ALA A 58 -2.65 7.46 56.46
C ALA A 58 -3.35 7.44 55.12
N SER A 59 -4.55 6.90 55.03
CA SER A 59 -5.38 6.78 53.83
C SER A 59 -5.84 8.14 53.30
N GLY A 60 -4.93 9.10 53.27
CA GLY A 60 -4.99 10.27 52.40
C GLY A 60 -4.58 9.80 51.04
N THR A 61 -5.45 9.86 50.07
CA THR A 61 -5.14 9.74 48.64
C THR A 61 -3.90 10.59 48.40
N LEU A 62 -2.75 9.96 48.07
CA LEU A 62 -1.56 10.67 47.63
C LEU A 62 -1.95 11.48 46.38
N GLN A 63 -2.33 12.72 46.60
CA GLN A 63 -2.64 13.64 45.53
C GLN A 63 -1.30 14.14 44.95
N ILE A 64 -0.82 13.43 43.92
CA ILE A 64 0.44 13.71 43.26
C ILE A 64 0.29 14.97 42.35
N HIS A 65 -0.91 15.23 41.89
CA HIS A 65 -1.27 16.38 41.08
C HIS A 65 -2.24 17.28 41.84
N ASP A 66 -2.12 18.59 41.65
CA ASP A 66 -3.01 19.56 42.29
C ASP A 66 -4.47 19.38 41.84
N ALA A 67 -5.40 19.85 42.66
CA ALA A 67 -6.80 19.88 42.28
C ALA A 67 -6.99 20.68 41.01
N GLY A 68 -7.83 20.21 40.08
CA GLY A 68 -8.01 20.85 38.79
C GLY A 68 -7.02 20.40 37.69
N TRP A 69 -6.13 19.43 37.98
CA TRP A 69 -5.13 18.95 37.01
C TRP A 69 -5.72 18.51 35.67
N ILE A 70 -6.92 17.96 35.65
CA ILE A 70 -7.66 17.51 34.45
C ILE A 70 -8.77 18.49 34.03
N ASP A 71 -8.96 19.59 34.75
CA ASP A 71 -9.96 20.61 34.43
C ASP A 71 -9.33 21.68 33.53
N THR A 72 -9.81 21.80 32.31
CA THR A 72 -9.28 22.75 31.29
C THR A 72 -9.45 24.21 31.67
N ALA A 73 -10.32 24.55 32.63
CA ALA A 73 -10.53 25.89 33.13
C ALA A 73 -9.63 26.23 34.35
N ALA A 74 -9.00 25.22 34.95
CA ALA A 74 -8.15 25.41 36.14
C ALA A 74 -6.77 25.99 35.76
N VAL A 75 -6.22 26.80 36.65
CA VAL A 75 -4.89 27.42 36.48
C VAL A 75 -3.75 26.42 36.51
N ASN A 76 -3.98 25.25 37.10
CA ASN A 76 -3.05 24.12 37.18
C ASN A 76 -3.42 22.96 36.26
N PHE A 77 -4.19 23.23 35.21
CA PHE A 77 -4.49 22.26 34.16
C PHE A 77 -3.20 21.68 33.55
N HIS A 78 -3.10 20.35 33.49
CA HIS A 78 -1.88 19.68 33.03
C HIS A 78 -1.43 20.11 31.61
N GLY A 79 -2.35 20.50 30.74
CA GLY A 79 -2.02 21.05 29.41
C GLY A 79 -1.20 22.33 29.46
N LEU A 80 -1.37 23.19 30.49
CA LEU A 80 -0.55 24.37 30.70
C LEU A 80 0.88 23.98 31.13
N THR A 81 1.01 23.03 32.03
CA THR A 81 2.30 22.48 32.46
C THR A 81 3.04 21.83 31.29
N LEU A 82 2.36 21.07 30.46
CA LEU A 82 2.93 20.48 29.24
C LEU A 82 3.39 21.55 28.24
N LYS A 83 2.59 22.59 28.06
CA LYS A 83 2.97 23.72 27.19
C LYS A 83 4.23 24.44 27.70
N GLN A 84 4.33 24.68 29.01
CA GLN A 84 5.50 25.28 29.64
C GLN A 84 6.76 24.43 29.49
N SER A 85 6.61 23.08 29.60
CA SER A 85 7.70 22.13 29.39
C SER A 85 7.98 21.82 27.94
N GLN A 86 7.41 22.58 27.00
CA GLN A 86 7.50 22.31 25.55
C GLN A 86 7.08 20.88 25.17
N TYR A 87 6.07 20.35 25.86
CA TYR A 87 5.53 19.00 25.67
C TYR A 87 6.55 17.89 26.00
N ASN A 88 7.52 18.18 26.86
CA ASN A 88 8.39 17.13 27.41
C ASN A 88 7.60 16.25 28.37
N LEU A 89 7.51 14.97 28.07
CA LEU A 89 6.77 13.98 28.85
C LEU A 89 7.67 13.09 29.73
N ASP A 90 8.97 13.31 29.74
CA ASP A 90 9.92 12.43 30.46
C ASP A 90 9.61 12.38 31.96
N ILE A 91 9.25 13.52 32.57
CA ILE A 91 8.88 13.58 33.97
C ILE A 91 7.59 12.77 34.26
N CYS A 92 6.64 12.79 33.34
CA CYS A 92 5.38 12.06 33.46
C CYS A 92 5.59 10.55 33.31
N ALA A 93 6.55 10.14 32.47
CA ALA A 93 6.85 8.76 32.17
C ALA A 93 7.28 7.94 33.40
N THR A 94 7.79 8.60 34.45
CA THR A 94 8.19 7.94 35.70
C THR A 94 7.03 7.22 36.37
N CYS A 95 5.84 7.80 36.39
CA CYS A 95 4.65 7.22 37.00
C CYS A 95 3.66 6.65 35.99
N HIS A 96 3.58 7.25 34.76
CA HIS A 96 2.61 6.87 33.73
C HIS A 96 3.16 5.89 32.69
N SER A 97 4.39 5.37 32.87
CA SER A 97 5.21 4.57 31.96
C SER A 97 5.67 5.35 30.70
N LYS A 98 6.73 4.86 30.05
CA LYS A 98 7.24 5.45 28.80
C LYS A 98 6.25 5.36 27.63
N GLN A 99 5.31 4.41 27.68
CA GLN A 99 4.26 4.23 26.70
C GLN A 99 2.97 4.95 27.09
N PHE A 100 2.92 5.60 28.26
CA PHE A 100 1.75 6.32 28.79
C PHE A 100 0.49 5.49 28.92
N THR A 101 0.68 4.17 29.14
CA THR A 101 -0.39 3.17 29.31
C THR A 101 -0.88 3.05 30.75
N GLY A 102 -0.37 3.88 31.66
CA GLY A 102 -0.77 3.94 33.05
C GLY A 102 0.37 3.77 34.06
N GLY A 103 1.31 2.87 33.83
CA GLY A 103 2.45 2.63 34.72
C GLY A 103 2.00 2.38 36.16
N THR A 104 2.75 2.88 37.15
CA THR A 104 2.42 2.79 38.56
C THR A 104 1.24 3.65 38.97
N SER A 105 0.88 4.66 38.19
CA SER A 105 -0.28 5.52 38.45
C SER A 105 -1.62 4.87 38.10
N GLY A 106 -1.63 3.81 37.29
CA GLY A 106 -2.84 3.17 36.78
C GLY A 106 -3.65 4.05 35.78
N VAL A 107 -3.23 5.30 35.52
CA VAL A 107 -3.94 6.24 34.69
C VAL A 107 -3.23 6.36 33.34
N ALA A 108 -3.85 5.84 32.29
CA ALA A 108 -3.35 5.95 30.92
C ALA A 108 -3.82 7.26 30.28
N CYS A 109 -2.90 7.97 29.61
CA CYS A 109 -3.21 9.20 28.86
C CYS A 109 -4.25 8.92 27.75
N PHE A 110 -4.20 7.76 27.14
CA PHE A 110 -5.07 7.36 26.02
C PHE A 110 -6.54 7.12 26.44
N LYS A 111 -6.87 7.12 27.73
CA LYS A 111 -8.27 7.12 28.17
C LYS A 111 -9.01 8.41 27.78
N CYS A 112 -8.27 9.53 27.69
CA CYS A 112 -8.82 10.85 27.35
C CYS A 112 -8.21 11.42 26.08
N HIS A 113 -6.96 11.08 25.78
CA HIS A 113 -6.23 11.62 24.64
C HIS A 113 -6.10 10.60 23.50
N GLN A 114 -6.69 10.91 22.37
CA GLN A 114 -6.68 10.02 21.19
C GLN A 114 -5.44 10.22 20.33
N TYR A 115 -4.85 11.43 20.30
CA TYR A 115 -3.78 11.80 19.36
C TYR A 115 -2.45 12.16 20.03
N TYR A 116 -2.44 12.46 21.31
CA TYR A 116 -1.25 12.84 22.07
C TYR A 116 -1.33 12.31 23.52
N PRO A 117 -0.27 11.77 24.09
CA PRO A 117 1.06 11.53 23.48
C PRO A 117 0.96 10.54 22.31
N HIS A 118 1.89 10.67 21.35
CA HIS A 118 1.87 9.72 20.23
C HIS A 118 2.23 8.32 20.69
N PRO A 119 1.63 7.27 20.09
CA PRO A 119 2.00 5.89 20.38
C PRO A 119 3.49 5.64 20.13
N SER A 120 4.09 4.70 20.85
CA SER A 120 5.46 4.28 20.62
C SER A 120 5.67 3.88 19.16
N GLY A 121 6.75 4.36 18.54
CA GLY A 121 7.05 4.11 17.14
C GLY A 121 6.22 4.94 16.14
N PHE A 122 5.40 5.89 16.60
CA PHE A 122 4.58 6.73 15.73
C PHE A 122 5.38 7.45 14.63
N GLY A 123 6.59 7.93 14.94
CA GLY A 123 7.47 8.59 13.98
C GLY A 123 8.16 7.66 12.96
N ASN A 124 8.04 6.35 13.11
CA ASN A 124 8.62 5.39 12.18
C ASN A 124 7.82 5.29 10.88
N ALA A 125 8.46 4.91 9.78
CA ALA A 125 7.86 4.82 8.45
C ALA A 125 6.60 3.93 8.38
N GLY A 126 6.44 2.95 9.28
CA GLY A 126 5.24 2.10 9.37
C GLY A 126 4.24 2.53 10.44
N GLY A 127 4.58 3.47 11.34
CA GLY A 127 3.78 3.82 12.50
C GLY A 127 2.62 4.77 12.18
N HIS A 128 2.92 6.02 11.83
CA HIS A 128 1.87 7.02 11.61
C HIS A 128 1.01 6.82 10.36
N PRO A 129 1.47 6.23 9.23
CA PRO A 129 0.59 5.96 8.11
C PRO A 129 -0.56 5.03 8.48
N GLN A 130 -0.29 3.95 9.22
CA GLN A 130 -1.33 3.03 9.68
C GLN A 130 -2.26 3.68 10.70
N PHE A 131 -1.72 4.51 11.60
CA PHE A 131 -2.52 5.29 12.54
C PHE A 131 -3.47 6.24 11.81
N LEU A 132 -2.97 7.01 10.84
CA LEU A 132 -3.79 7.92 10.04
C LEU A 132 -4.91 7.20 9.30
N TYR A 133 -4.61 6.07 8.68
CA TYR A 133 -5.61 5.23 8.03
C TYR A 133 -6.70 4.77 9.02
N ASN A 134 -6.31 4.23 10.17
CA ASN A 134 -7.24 3.72 11.18
C ASN A 134 -8.13 4.81 11.80
N GLN A 135 -7.66 6.07 11.78
CA GLN A 135 -8.36 7.23 12.32
C GLN A 135 -9.05 8.08 11.23
N SER A 136 -9.19 7.55 10.01
CA SER A 136 -9.79 8.27 8.88
C SER A 136 -9.14 9.62 8.60
N TYR A 137 -7.81 9.66 8.68
CA TYR A 137 -6.96 10.79 8.33
C TYR A 137 -7.31 12.12 9.06
N PRO A 138 -7.15 12.20 10.37
CA PRO A 138 -7.58 13.34 11.20
C PRO A 138 -6.62 14.53 11.12
N PHE A 139 -6.27 15.00 9.94
CA PHE A 139 -5.26 16.05 9.70
C PHE A 139 -5.54 17.36 10.44
N GLY A 140 -6.81 17.72 10.61
CA GLY A 140 -7.20 18.88 11.39
C GLY A 140 -6.73 18.81 12.86
N LYS A 141 -6.74 17.61 13.44
CA LYS A 141 -6.22 17.40 14.81
C LYS A 141 -4.71 17.51 14.87
N CYS A 142 -4.01 17.06 13.83
CA CYS A 142 -2.55 17.20 13.73
C CYS A 142 -2.15 18.68 13.60
N LYS A 143 -2.85 19.44 12.75
CA LYS A 143 -2.60 20.88 12.54
C LYS A 143 -2.76 21.71 13.80
N ALA A 144 -3.63 21.33 14.72
CA ALA A 144 -3.83 22.04 15.98
C ALA A 144 -2.53 22.14 16.82
N CYS A 145 -1.65 21.15 16.73
CA CYS A 145 -0.38 21.14 17.43
C CYS A 145 0.82 21.45 16.51
N HIS A 146 0.84 20.89 15.29
CA HIS A 146 1.96 21.02 14.36
C HIS A 146 1.89 22.23 13.44
N GLY A 147 0.88 23.09 13.61
CA GLY A 147 0.64 24.28 12.76
C GLY A 147 -0.07 23.92 11.44
N ALA A 148 -0.73 24.93 10.88
CA ALA A 148 -1.58 24.77 9.68
C ALA A 148 -0.82 24.21 8.47
N THR A 149 0.47 24.48 8.36
CA THR A 149 1.34 24.07 7.26
C THR A 149 2.24 22.88 7.60
N TYR A 150 2.13 22.30 8.81
CA TYR A 150 3.03 21.26 9.32
C TYR A 150 4.51 21.64 9.40
N ALA A 151 4.82 22.94 9.29
CA ALA A 151 6.19 23.44 9.37
C ALA A 151 6.72 23.55 10.81
N GLY A 152 5.93 23.16 11.79
CA GLY A 152 6.12 23.48 13.19
C GLY A 152 5.64 24.91 13.49
N GLY A 153 5.80 25.35 14.74
CA GLY A 153 5.38 26.70 15.14
C GLY A 153 3.98 26.79 15.73
N GLY A 154 3.27 25.67 15.82
CA GLY A 154 2.11 25.53 16.70
C GLY A 154 2.56 25.17 18.13
N ASN A 155 1.77 24.38 18.83
CA ASN A 155 2.14 23.87 20.14
C ASN A 155 3.28 22.84 20.11
N ALA A 156 3.59 22.27 18.95
CA ALA A 156 4.71 21.36 18.73
C ALA A 156 5.78 22.04 17.87
N SER A 157 7.03 22.01 18.33
CA SER A 157 8.17 22.55 17.60
C SER A 157 8.61 21.67 16.43
N LEU A 158 8.26 20.39 16.45
CA LEU A 158 8.65 19.43 15.41
C LEU A 158 7.92 19.71 14.11
N SER A 159 8.69 19.92 13.04
CA SER A 159 8.19 20.08 11.68
C SER A 159 8.20 18.74 10.95
N CYS A 160 7.06 18.34 10.40
CA CYS A 160 6.98 17.17 9.53
C CYS A 160 7.84 17.32 8.26
N MET A 161 8.05 18.56 7.80
CA MET A 161 8.75 18.87 6.56
C MET A 161 10.24 19.17 6.74
N LYS A 162 10.70 19.53 7.95
CA LYS A 162 12.12 19.85 8.22
C LYS A 162 12.94 18.67 8.73
N SER A 163 12.28 17.61 9.20
CA SER A 163 12.94 16.44 9.79
C SER A 163 13.52 15.46 8.77
N GLY A 164 13.48 15.77 7.46
CA GLY A 164 13.92 14.88 6.39
C GLY A 164 12.92 13.76 6.05
N CYS A 165 11.78 13.70 6.74
CA CYS A 165 10.77 12.67 6.52
C CYS A 165 9.83 13.01 5.36
N HIS A 166 9.16 14.16 5.40
CA HIS A 166 8.27 14.63 4.33
C HIS A 166 9.02 15.55 3.36
N VAL A 167 9.89 14.93 2.56
CA VAL A 167 10.69 15.61 1.52
C VAL A 167 10.70 14.77 0.24
N ASP A 168 10.88 15.42 -0.90
CA ASP A 168 11.12 14.76 -2.18
C ASP A 168 12.56 14.20 -2.30
N ALA A 169 12.93 13.68 -3.47
CA ALA A 169 14.27 13.14 -3.72
C ALA A 169 15.37 14.21 -3.68
N SER A 170 15.02 15.49 -3.89
CA SER A 170 15.92 16.64 -3.83
C SER A 170 15.92 17.32 -2.46
N ASN A 171 15.31 16.69 -1.43
CA ASN A 171 15.12 17.22 -0.08
C ASN A 171 14.25 18.50 0.00
N ASN A 172 13.43 18.79 -1.02
CA ASN A 172 12.45 19.84 -0.91
C ASN A 172 11.32 19.43 0.04
N PRO A 173 10.87 20.34 0.92
CA PRO A 173 9.76 20.08 1.83
C PRO A 173 8.47 19.71 1.07
N LYS A 174 7.77 18.68 1.54
CA LYS A 174 6.52 18.23 0.98
C LYS A 174 5.45 18.11 2.06
N SER A 175 4.26 18.67 1.80
CA SER A 175 3.15 18.56 2.74
C SER A 175 2.78 17.08 2.99
N PRO A 176 2.46 16.70 4.24
CA PRO A 176 1.84 15.41 4.53
C PRO A 176 0.54 15.14 3.75
N GLU A 177 -0.14 16.21 3.30
CA GLU A 177 -1.37 16.15 2.49
C GLU A 177 -1.08 16.17 0.96
N ALA A 178 0.17 16.09 0.53
CA ALA A 178 0.50 16.05 -0.90
C ALA A 178 -0.09 14.78 -1.54
N CYS A 179 -0.51 14.88 -2.81
CA CYS A 179 -1.16 13.81 -3.56
C CYS A 179 -0.41 12.48 -3.52
N ASN A 180 0.93 12.52 -3.52
CA ASN A 180 1.80 11.36 -3.47
C ASN A 180 2.40 11.07 -2.08
N ALA A 181 1.76 11.54 -1.00
CA ALA A 181 2.20 11.24 0.36
C ALA A 181 1.70 9.88 0.85
N CYS A 182 0.47 9.51 0.52
CA CYS A 182 -0.17 8.28 0.99
C CYS A 182 -0.05 7.14 -0.04
N HIS A 183 -0.17 7.44 -1.30
CA HIS A 183 -0.03 6.51 -2.42
C HIS A 183 0.91 7.11 -3.49
N GLY A 184 1.33 6.30 -4.45
CA GLY A 184 2.23 6.77 -5.51
C GLY A 184 3.71 6.82 -5.10
N ASN A 185 4.50 7.58 -5.84
CA ASN A 185 5.92 7.77 -5.58
C ASN A 185 6.15 8.88 -4.55
N PHE A 186 6.35 8.50 -3.32
CA PHE A 186 6.59 9.45 -2.22
C PHE A 186 7.79 10.37 -2.46
N LYS A 187 8.81 9.93 -3.20
CA LYS A 187 10.01 10.72 -3.46
C LYS A 187 9.91 11.67 -4.66
N ALA A 188 8.86 11.60 -5.45
CA ALA A 188 8.60 12.59 -6.49
C ALA A 188 8.13 13.93 -5.90
N ALA A 189 8.20 14.98 -6.71
CA ALA A 189 7.72 16.31 -6.32
C ALA A 189 6.24 16.31 -5.92
N ALA A 190 5.86 17.17 -5.01
CA ALA A 190 4.52 17.19 -4.40
C ALA A 190 3.36 17.37 -5.42
N ASN A 191 3.61 18.10 -6.51
CA ASN A 191 2.60 18.44 -7.53
C ASN A 191 2.72 17.59 -8.81
N ASP A 192 3.52 16.53 -8.79
CA ASP A 192 3.63 15.61 -9.91
C ASP A 192 2.47 14.61 -9.86
N LEU A 193 1.38 14.90 -10.56
CA LEU A 193 0.18 14.06 -10.59
C LEU A 193 0.43 12.65 -11.13
N PRO A 194 1.22 12.43 -12.21
CA PRO A 194 1.56 11.08 -12.66
C PRO A 194 2.27 10.24 -11.59
N SER A 195 3.01 10.87 -10.70
CA SER A 195 3.65 10.17 -9.57
C SER A 195 2.69 9.80 -8.46
N ALA A 196 1.51 10.42 -8.40
CA ALA A 196 0.45 10.06 -7.45
C ALA A 196 -0.30 8.80 -7.88
N ALA A 197 -0.22 8.43 -9.17
CA ALA A 197 -0.68 7.13 -9.63
C ALA A 197 0.18 6.03 -9.00
N PRO A 198 -0.41 4.95 -8.49
CA PRO A 198 0.38 3.99 -7.77
C PRO A 198 1.46 3.30 -8.60
N PRO A 199 2.74 3.58 -8.36
CA PRO A 199 3.70 2.50 -8.20
C PRO A 199 3.65 1.92 -6.78
N LYS A 200 2.96 2.59 -5.83
CA LYS A 200 2.67 2.11 -4.49
C LYS A 200 1.23 2.48 -4.12
N ASP A 201 0.41 1.52 -3.71
CA ASP A 201 -0.95 1.76 -3.24
C ASP A 201 -0.99 2.20 -1.76
N VAL A 202 -2.19 2.55 -1.26
CA VAL A 202 -2.39 3.00 0.13
C VAL A 202 -2.10 1.91 1.17
N LEU A 203 -2.06 0.64 0.77
CA LEU A 203 -1.70 -0.50 1.62
C LEU A 203 -0.20 -0.81 1.59
N GLY A 204 0.58 -0.06 0.81
CA GLY A 204 2.02 -0.22 0.68
C GLY A 204 2.46 -1.22 -0.39
N ASN A 205 1.53 -1.83 -1.15
CA ASN A 205 1.88 -2.75 -2.22
C ASN A 205 2.53 -2.03 -3.40
N THR A 206 3.51 -2.68 -4.03
CA THR A 206 4.22 -2.18 -5.24
C THR A 206 4.14 -3.14 -6.43
N ALA A 207 3.69 -4.36 -6.22
CA ALA A 207 3.54 -5.33 -7.30
C ALA A 207 2.35 -5.00 -8.20
N THR A 208 2.50 -5.10 -9.52
CA THR A 208 1.42 -4.88 -10.49
C THR A 208 0.28 -5.91 -10.38
N THR A 209 0.52 -7.01 -9.68
CA THR A 209 -0.51 -7.99 -9.32
C THR A 209 -1.40 -7.52 -8.16
N ALA A 210 -1.00 -6.49 -7.43
CA ALA A 210 -1.83 -5.89 -6.40
C ALA A 210 -2.87 -4.98 -7.05
N ARG A 211 -4.13 -5.10 -6.63
CA ARG A 211 -5.29 -4.37 -7.19
C ARG A 211 -5.09 -2.85 -7.22
N GLY A 212 -4.57 -2.27 -6.13
CA GLY A 212 -4.37 -0.83 -6.03
C GLY A 212 -3.22 -0.31 -6.89
N VAL A 213 -2.30 -1.17 -7.35
CA VAL A 213 -1.20 -0.85 -8.26
C VAL A 213 -1.59 -1.13 -9.70
N GLY A 214 -1.87 -2.40 -10.03
CA GLY A 214 -2.32 -2.83 -11.35
C GLY A 214 -1.58 -2.19 -12.52
N ALA A 215 -2.33 -1.80 -13.53
CA ALA A 215 -1.82 -1.23 -14.77
C ALA A 215 -1.67 0.31 -14.76
N HIS A 216 -1.71 0.99 -13.60
CA HIS A 216 -1.63 2.47 -13.55
C HIS A 216 -0.43 3.03 -14.33
N GLN A 217 0.77 2.53 -14.04
CA GLN A 217 1.99 3.10 -14.63
C GLN A 217 2.05 2.90 -16.13
N ILE A 218 1.52 1.77 -16.65
CA ILE A 218 1.50 1.49 -18.07
C ILE A 218 0.54 2.42 -18.82
N HIS A 219 -0.58 2.79 -18.19
CA HIS A 219 -1.56 3.69 -18.78
C HIS A 219 -1.15 5.17 -18.71
N LEU A 220 -0.50 5.59 -17.62
CA LEU A 220 -0.30 7.00 -17.30
C LEU A 220 1.11 7.51 -17.63
N VAL A 221 2.11 6.64 -17.59
CA VAL A 221 3.52 7.05 -17.68
C VAL A 221 4.22 6.46 -18.90
N SER A 222 4.26 5.12 -19.03
CA SER A 222 5.08 4.48 -20.04
C SER A 222 4.38 4.25 -21.38
N GLY A 223 3.06 4.07 -21.39
CA GLY A 223 2.30 3.62 -22.56
C GLY A 223 2.90 2.35 -23.15
N ALA A 224 2.25 1.20 -23.01
CA ALA A 224 2.81 -0.05 -23.56
C ALA A 224 2.81 -0.03 -25.08
N VAL A 225 1.63 0.08 -25.65
CA VAL A 225 1.38 0.00 -27.09
C VAL A 225 0.69 1.25 -27.64
N GLY A 226 0.29 2.18 -26.81
CA GLY A 226 -0.47 3.35 -27.22
C GLY A 226 -0.16 4.59 -26.39
N LYS A 227 -0.89 5.66 -26.72
CA LYS A 227 -0.83 6.94 -26.03
C LYS A 227 -1.17 6.77 -24.55
N THR A 228 -0.40 7.45 -23.68
CA THR A 228 -0.75 7.56 -22.26
C THR A 228 -2.05 8.35 -22.11
N VAL A 229 -2.85 7.94 -21.14
CA VAL A 229 -4.12 8.59 -20.79
C VAL A 229 -3.96 9.43 -19.53
N LYS A 230 -4.99 10.20 -19.19
CA LYS A 230 -5.03 11.01 -17.98
C LYS A 230 -5.81 10.27 -16.90
N CYS A 231 -5.58 10.62 -15.64
CA CYS A 231 -6.30 10.01 -14.52
C CYS A 231 -7.83 10.16 -14.64
N GLN A 232 -8.30 11.28 -15.21
CA GLN A 232 -9.73 11.57 -15.44
C GLN A 232 -10.43 10.57 -16.36
N GLU A 233 -9.67 9.83 -17.18
CA GLU A 233 -10.25 8.81 -18.04
C GLU A 233 -11.02 7.75 -17.23
N CYS A 234 -10.53 7.45 -16.03
CA CYS A 234 -11.09 6.40 -15.17
C CYS A 234 -11.59 6.91 -13.82
N HIS A 235 -11.09 8.05 -13.32
CA HIS A 235 -11.38 8.55 -11.98
C HIS A 235 -11.81 10.00 -11.96
N THR A 236 -12.63 10.38 -10.98
CA THR A 236 -12.77 11.77 -10.58
C THR A 236 -11.53 12.16 -9.78
N ILE A 237 -10.77 13.16 -10.25
CA ILE A 237 -9.55 13.60 -9.56
C ILE A 237 -9.94 14.49 -8.39
N PRO A 238 -9.50 14.17 -7.16
CA PRO A 238 -9.68 15.05 -6.03
C PRO A 238 -8.81 16.30 -6.19
N THR A 239 -9.35 17.47 -5.89
CA THR A 239 -8.61 18.75 -5.92
C THR A 239 -7.92 19.04 -4.58
N GLN A 240 -8.38 18.39 -3.52
CA GLN A 240 -7.83 18.48 -2.17
C GLN A 240 -8.07 17.17 -1.41
N LEU A 241 -7.35 16.98 -0.32
CA LEU A 241 -7.45 15.78 0.50
C LEU A 241 -8.89 15.50 0.95
N SER A 242 -9.62 16.54 1.34
CA SER A 242 -11.01 16.47 1.82
C SER A 242 -12.06 16.44 0.70
N SER A 243 -11.67 16.31 -0.57
CA SER A 243 -12.64 16.17 -1.66
C SER A 243 -13.56 14.97 -1.42
N LEU A 244 -14.84 15.16 -1.72
CA LEU A 244 -15.86 14.12 -1.55
C LEU A 244 -15.46 12.84 -2.31
N GLY A 245 -15.51 11.70 -1.62
CA GLY A 245 -15.13 10.41 -2.18
C GLY A 245 -13.63 10.09 -2.14
N HIS A 246 -12.74 11.07 -1.88
CA HIS A 246 -11.30 10.83 -1.89
C HIS A 246 -10.84 9.89 -0.77
N LEU A 247 -11.30 10.11 0.46
CA LEU A 247 -10.96 9.29 1.63
C LEU A 247 -12.07 8.27 1.94
N GLY A 248 -12.73 7.76 0.91
CA GLY A 248 -13.76 6.75 1.01
C GLY A 248 -13.25 5.35 1.32
N THR A 249 -14.16 4.40 1.35
CA THR A 249 -13.82 2.98 1.51
C THR A 249 -13.20 2.43 0.22
N LEU A 250 -12.19 1.57 0.37
CA LEU A 250 -11.59 0.86 -0.76
C LEU A 250 -12.58 -0.18 -1.34
N PRO A 251 -12.51 -0.43 -2.64
CA PRO A 251 -11.59 0.12 -3.65
C PRO A 251 -12.00 1.50 -4.15
N ALA A 252 -11.05 2.22 -4.77
CA ALA A 252 -11.34 3.48 -5.45
C ALA A 252 -12.38 3.29 -6.56
N GLU A 253 -13.27 4.27 -6.72
CA GLU A 253 -14.32 4.26 -7.74
C GLU A 253 -13.69 4.46 -9.13
N VAL A 254 -14.19 3.68 -10.11
CA VAL A 254 -13.88 3.81 -11.52
C VAL A 254 -15.15 4.26 -12.25
N VAL A 255 -15.17 5.49 -12.76
CA VAL A 255 -16.37 6.15 -13.25
C VAL A 255 -16.35 6.42 -14.76
N PHE A 256 -15.23 6.34 -15.44
CA PHE A 256 -15.07 6.63 -16.88
C PHE A 256 -15.78 7.93 -17.30
N ASN A 257 -15.41 9.03 -16.69
CA ASN A 257 -16.05 10.32 -16.92
C ASN A 257 -15.70 10.92 -18.27
N ASP A 258 -14.61 10.53 -18.90
CA ASP A 258 -14.05 11.23 -20.03
C ASP A 258 -14.11 10.44 -21.35
N THR A 259 -13.57 11.04 -22.34
CA THR A 259 -13.91 10.96 -23.74
C THR A 259 -13.31 9.80 -24.48
N LEU A 260 -12.08 9.35 -24.14
CA LEU A 260 -11.39 8.34 -24.95
C LEU A 260 -11.97 6.94 -24.77
N ALA A 261 -12.20 6.51 -23.54
CA ALA A 261 -12.84 5.21 -23.27
C ALA A 261 -14.25 5.10 -23.84
N ARG A 262 -14.94 6.24 -23.98
CA ARG A 262 -16.31 6.38 -24.50
C ARG A 262 -16.40 6.89 -25.93
N LEU A 263 -15.29 6.96 -26.65
CA LEU A 263 -15.25 7.54 -27.98
C LEU A 263 -16.25 6.83 -28.92
N ALA A 264 -17.24 7.59 -29.41
CA ALA A 264 -18.20 7.09 -30.37
C ALA A 264 -17.54 6.92 -31.73
N THR A 265 -17.79 5.81 -32.40
CA THR A 265 -17.20 5.45 -33.70
C THR A 265 -18.26 5.04 -34.71
N GLY A 266 -17.87 4.82 -35.97
CA GLY A 266 -18.79 4.40 -37.02
C GLY A 266 -19.89 5.42 -37.32
N GLY A 267 -19.57 6.72 -37.29
CA GLY A 267 -20.53 7.79 -37.45
C GLY A 267 -21.54 7.87 -36.26
N GLY A 268 -21.08 7.63 -35.04
CA GLY A 268 -21.90 7.67 -33.82
C GLY A 268 -22.73 6.42 -33.55
N THR A 269 -22.65 5.39 -34.37
CA THR A 269 -23.47 4.17 -34.23
C THR A 269 -22.91 3.16 -33.25
N THR A 270 -21.64 3.27 -32.89
CA THR A 270 -21.00 2.48 -31.84
C THR A 270 -20.55 3.42 -30.74
N VAL A 271 -21.27 3.40 -29.64
CA VAL A 271 -21.00 4.22 -28.44
C VAL A 271 -20.57 3.27 -27.32
N PRO A 272 -19.27 3.20 -26.98
CA PRO A 272 -18.80 2.39 -25.91
C PRO A 272 -19.47 2.74 -24.58
N LYS A 273 -19.77 1.73 -23.77
CA LYS A 273 -20.27 1.86 -22.39
C LYS A 273 -19.26 1.19 -21.46
N PRO A 274 -18.17 1.89 -21.14
CA PRO A 274 -17.12 1.35 -20.32
C PRO A 274 -17.62 0.90 -18.95
N SER A 275 -17.10 -0.20 -18.46
CA SER A 275 -17.36 -0.69 -17.11
C SER A 275 -16.10 -1.31 -16.54
N TYR A 276 -15.97 -1.24 -15.23
CA TYR A 276 -14.96 -1.94 -14.45
C TYR A 276 -15.63 -2.84 -13.44
N ASP A 277 -15.37 -4.14 -13.53
CA ASP A 277 -15.83 -5.12 -12.55
C ASP A 277 -14.76 -5.31 -11.48
N SER A 278 -15.04 -4.82 -10.30
CA SER A 278 -14.13 -4.87 -9.18
C SER A 278 -13.93 -6.28 -8.60
N SER A 279 -14.78 -7.25 -8.91
CA SER A 279 -14.64 -8.64 -8.47
C SER A 279 -13.72 -9.46 -9.37
N THR A 280 -13.80 -9.24 -10.67
CA THR A 280 -12.97 -9.90 -11.68
C THR A 280 -11.78 -9.07 -12.13
N LEU A 281 -11.71 -7.80 -11.70
CA LEU A 281 -10.69 -6.81 -12.09
C LEU A 281 -10.66 -6.55 -13.61
N LYS A 282 -11.79 -6.67 -14.30
CA LYS A 282 -11.85 -6.50 -15.74
C LYS A 282 -12.38 -5.15 -16.14
N CYS A 283 -11.71 -4.53 -17.12
CA CYS A 283 -12.22 -3.39 -17.85
C CYS A 283 -12.92 -3.89 -19.12
N SER A 284 -14.15 -3.48 -19.35
CA SER A 284 -14.96 -3.97 -20.49
C SER A 284 -15.56 -2.82 -21.27
N ASN A 285 -15.85 -3.06 -22.55
CA ASN A 285 -16.57 -2.15 -23.44
C ASN A 285 -15.93 -0.76 -23.60
N THR A 286 -14.60 -0.67 -23.52
CA THR A 286 -13.89 0.59 -23.74
C THR A 286 -13.43 0.72 -25.19
N PHE A 287 -13.40 1.93 -25.73
CA PHE A 287 -12.79 2.20 -27.04
C PHE A 287 -11.35 1.71 -27.08
N CYS A 288 -10.55 2.04 -26.05
CA CYS A 288 -9.13 1.70 -25.97
C CYS A 288 -8.85 0.19 -26.09
N HIS A 289 -9.78 -0.66 -25.61
CA HIS A 289 -9.66 -2.12 -25.65
C HIS A 289 -10.47 -2.74 -26.79
N GLY A 290 -10.72 -1.96 -27.87
CA GLY A 290 -11.23 -2.48 -29.12
C GLY A 290 -12.75 -2.42 -29.28
N ASN A 291 -13.50 -1.69 -28.46
CA ASN A 291 -14.92 -1.46 -28.72
C ASN A 291 -15.13 -0.32 -29.69
N TRP A 292 -14.82 -0.58 -30.97
CA TRP A 292 -15.00 0.39 -32.04
C TRP A 292 -15.38 -0.26 -33.36
N LYS A 293 -15.96 0.55 -34.25
CA LYS A 293 -16.25 0.22 -35.64
C LYS A 293 -15.89 1.36 -36.56
N ILE A 294 -15.39 1.01 -37.76
CA ILE A 294 -15.14 1.97 -38.85
C ILE A 294 -15.89 1.46 -40.06
N ARG A 295 -16.70 2.33 -40.67
CA ARG A 295 -17.54 1.97 -41.83
C ARG A 295 -16.88 2.26 -43.15
N LYS A 296 -16.95 1.32 -44.10
CA LYS A 296 -16.49 1.51 -45.45
C LYS A 296 -17.17 2.71 -46.13
N ALA A 297 -18.48 2.82 -45.97
CA ALA A 297 -19.29 3.85 -46.64
C ALA A 297 -18.91 5.30 -46.24
N THR A 298 -18.32 5.51 -45.08
CA THR A 298 -17.88 6.84 -44.61
C THR A 298 -16.38 7.06 -44.74
N SER A 299 -15.64 6.07 -45.21
CA SER A 299 -14.19 6.16 -45.38
C SER A 299 -13.80 6.76 -46.74
N SER A 300 -12.81 7.66 -46.73
CA SER A 300 -12.15 8.12 -47.96
C SER A 300 -11.25 7.04 -48.60
N SER A 301 -10.89 6.02 -47.86
CA SER A 301 -10.00 4.93 -48.29
C SER A 301 -10.76 3.58 -48.32
N GLN A 302 -11.84 3.53 -49.14
CA GLN A 302 -12.72 2.35 -49.18
C GLN A 302 -12.03 1.07 -49.68
N PHE A 303 -10.93 1.20 -50.44
CA PHE A 303 -10.19 0.08 -51.00
C PHE A 303 -9.50 -0.80 -49.96
N VAL A 304 -9.25 -0.29 -48.76
CA VAL A 304 -8.62 -1.06 -47.69
C VAL A 304 -9.61 -1.97 -46.92
N TYR A 305 -10.88 -1.91 -47.27
CA TYR A 305 -11.94 -2.70 -46.62
C TYR A 305 -12.23 -4.00 -47.39
N ALA A 306 -12.04 -5.15 -46.74
CA ALA A 306 -12.56 -6.41 -47.17
C ALA A 306 -14.06 -6.55 -46.92
N ASP A 307 -14.54 -6.00 -45.82
CA ASP A 307 -15.96 -6.01 -45.41
C ASP A 307 -16.57 -4.60 -45.45
N SER A 308 -17.86 -4.50 -45.18
CA SER A 308 -18.56 -3.18 -45.06
C SER A 308 -18.15 -2.41 -43.81
N VAL A 309 -17.51 -3.06 -42.83
CA VAL A 309 -17.03 -2.49 -41.57
C VAL A 309 -15.71 -3.14 -41.15
N MET A 310 -14.86 -2.39 -40.52
CA MET A 310 -13.77 -2.89 -39.68
C MET A 310 -14.17 -2.82 -38.23
N VAL A 311 -13.78 -3.79 -37.40
CA VAL A 311 -14.14 -3.85 -35.98
C VAL A 311 -12.93 -4.22 -35.13
N GLY A 312 -12.89 -3.66 -33.94
CA GLY A 312 -11.99 -4.10 -32.89
C GLY A 312 -12.50 -5.37 -32.18
N ALA A 313 -11.67 -5.96 -31.34
CA ALA A 313 -11.96 -7.22 -30.66
C ALA A 313 -12.91 -7.07 -29.45
N ASN A 314 -13.10 -5.84 -28.95
CA ASN A 314 -13.84 -5.56 -27.70
C ASN A 314 -13.34 -6.41 -26.54
N ASP A 315 -12.02 -6.43 -26.35
CA ASP A 315 -11.38 -7.21 -25.30
C ASP A 315 -11.72 -6.68 -23.89
N SER A 316 -11.63 -7.55 -22.91
CA SER A 316 -11.88 -7.23 -21.51
C SER A 316 -10.67 -7.60 -20.65
N PRO A 317 -9.58 -6.82 -20.75
CA PRO A 317 -8.34 -7.13 -20.04
C PRO A 317 -8.51 -7.08 -18.53
N VAL A 318 -7.77 -7.96 -17.85
CA VAL A 318 -7.67 -7.96 -16.39
C VAL A 318 -6.70 -6.87 -15.97
N TRP A 319 -7.12 -6.02 -15.06
CA TRP A 319 -6.34 -4.90 -14.53
C TRP A 319 -4.94 -5.26 -14.02
N THR A 320 -4.82 -6.47 -13.46
CA THR A 320 -3.58 -7.02 -12.91
C THR A 320 -2.93 -8.06 -13.83
N GLY A 321 -3.39 -8.16 -15.10
CA GLY A 321 -2.96 -9.19 -16.03
C GLY A 321 -1.56 -9.00 -16.64
N GLY A 322 -0.90 -7.88 -16.32
CA GLY A 322 0.44 -7.58 -16.82
C GLY A 322 0.50 -7.35 -18.33
N SER A 323 1.67 -7.57 -18.93
CA SER A 323 1.92 -7.32 -20.36
C SER A 323 1.09 -8.19 -21.30
N ALA A 324 0.69 -9.39 -20.89
CA ALA A 324 -0.14 -10.28 -21.67
C ALA A 324 -1.53 -9.70 -21.97
N ALA A 325 -2.05 -8.86 -21.09
CA ALA A 325 -3.34 -8.20 -21.26
C ALA A 325 -3.33 -7.10 -22.34
N ALA A 326 -2.14 -6.69 -22.82
CA ALA A 326 -1.95 -5.69 -23.88
C ALA A 326 -1.04 -6.24 -24.99
N ALA A 327 -1.03 -7.55 -25.20
CA ALA A 327 -0.29 -8.17 -26.29
C ALA A 327 -0.84 -7.71 -27.65
N CYS A 328 0.02 -7.61 -28.67
CA CYS A 328 -0.39 -7.28 -30.03
C CYS A 328 -1.48 -8.25 -30.50
N GLY A 329 -2.55 -7.70 -31.07
CA GLY A 329 -3.70 -8.49 -31.55
C GLY A 329 -4.85 -8.65 -30.52
N THR A 330 -4.69 -8.26 -29.24
CA THR A 330 -5.75 -8.41 -28.24
C THR A 330 -6.88 -7.37 -28.44
N CYS A 331 -6.53 -6.10 -28.69
CA CYS A 331 -7.52 -5.03 -28.86
C CYS A 331 -8.15 -5.03 -30.26
N HIS A 332 -7.43 -5.48 -31.27
CA HIS A 332 -7.88 -5.73 -32.64
C HIS A 332 -6.98 -6.75 -33.29
N GLY A 333 -7.49 -7.45 -34.33
CA GLY A 333 -6.66 -8.33 -35.16
C GLY A 333 -5.55 -7.58 -35.88
N ILE A 334 -4.57 -8.30 -36.43
CA ILE A 334 -3.44 -7.75 -37.21
C ILE A 334 -3.47 -8.38 -38.61
N PRO A 335 -4.12 -7.71 -39.57
CA PRO A 335 -4.92 -6.48 -39.49
C PRO A 335 -6.27 -6.67 -38.77
N PRO A 336 -7.02 -5.58 -38.48
CA PRO A 336 -8.36 -5.67 -37.86
C PRO A 336 -9.33 -6.46 -38.72
N LYS A 337 -10.31 -7.14 -38.14
CA LYS A 337 -11.38 -7.82 -38.87
C LYS A 337 -12.11 -6.83 -39.77
N GLY A 338 -12.29 -7.18 -41.05
CA GLY A 338 -12.88 -6.33 -42.08
C GLY A 338 -11.89 -5.44 -42.81
N HIS A 339 -10.64 -5.41 -42.42
CA HIS A 339 -9.54 -4.83 -43.20
C HIS A 339 -9.09 -5.80 -44.32
N LEU A 340 -8.57 -5.29 -45.40
CA LEU A 340 -7.91 -6.09 -46.45
C LEU A 340 -6.79 -6.91 -45.82
N ALA A 341 -6.72 -8.20 -46.15
CA ALA A 341 -5.68 -9.09 -45.65
C ALA A 341 -4.31 -8.70 -46.23
N LEU A 342 -3.45 -8.19 -45.38
CA LEU A 342 -2.09 -7.76 -45.74
C LEU A 342 -1.09 -8.37 -44.76
N ALA A 343 0.13 -8.62 -45.25
CA ALA A 343 1.22 -9.02 -44.38
C ALA A 343 1.64 -7.84 -43.47
N VAL A 344 2.11 -8.15 -42.25
CA VAL A 344 2.61 -7.14 -41.29
C VAL A 344 3.68 -6.23 -41.91
N SER A 345 4.52 -6.79 -42.80
CA SER A 345 5.54 -6.04 -43.56
C SER A 345 5.00 -4.94 -44.49
N SER A 346 3.69 -4.84 -44.68
CA SER A 346 3.03 -3.80 -45.42
C SER A 346 2.40 -2.70 -44.58
N CYS A 347 2.31 -2.89 -43.27
CA CYS A 347 1.59 -1.97 -42.37
C CYS A 347 2.19 -0.57 -42.40
N GLY A 348 3.52 -0.44 -42.32
CA GLY A 348 4.22 0.83 -42.31
C GLY A 348 4.05 1.64 -43.60
N THR A 349 3.66 1.00 -44.72
CA THR A 349 3.42 1.68 -46.02
C THR A 349 2.20 2.60 -45.94
N CYS A 350 1.13 2.15 -45.26
CA CYS A 350 -0.09 2.95 -45.14
C CYS A 350 -0.12 3.69 -43.79
N HIS A 351 0.32 3.05 -42.70
CA HIS A 351 0.34 3.63 -41.35
C HIS A 351 1.68 4.30 -41.04
N VAL A 352 2.16 5.13 -41.98
CA VAL A 352 3.46 5.82 -41.91
C VAL A 352 3.59 6.61 -40.62
N GLY A 353 4.67 6.36 -39.85
CA GLY A 353 4.96 7.06 -38.61
C GLY A 353 4.08 6.60 -37.41
N VAL A 354 3.32 5.51 -37.56
CA VAL A 354 2.59 4.84 -36.45
C VAL A 354 3.22 3.49 -36.20
N VAL A 355 3.36 2.68 -37.24
CA VAL A 355 3.93 1.33 -37.20
C VAL A 355 4.96 1.17 -38.29
N ASP A 356 6.00 0.39 -38.03
CA ASP A 356 6.98 0.01 -39.05
C ASP A 356 6.57 -1.27 -39.81
N ASN A 357 7.43 -1.69 -40.73
CA ASN A 357 7.22 -2.90 -41.53
C ASN A 357 7.54 -4.20 -40.76
N ASP A 358 8.06 -4.11 -39.54
CA ASP A 358 8.26 -5.23 -38.63
C ASP A 358 7.10 -5.38 -37.62
N GLY A 359 6.12 -4.46 -37.67
CA GLY A 359 4.95 -4.45 -36.81
C GLY A 359 5.19 -3.76 -35.48
N HIS A 360 6.27 -2.99 -35.32
CA HIS A 360 6.51 -2.23 -34.10
C HIS A 360 5.83 -0.87 -34.16
N ILE A 361 5.24 -0.45 -33.05
CA ILE A 361 4.69 0.90 -32.92
C ILE A 361 5.84 1.88 -32.73
N VAL A 362 6.08 2.74 -33.75
CA VAL A 362 7.16 3.72 -33.73
C VAL A 362 6.78 5.05 -33.08
N ASP A 363 5.48 5.39 -33.10
CA ASP A 363 4.97 6.57 -32.40
C ASP A 363 3.71 6.21 -31.60
N LYS A 364 3.90 5.97 -30.30
CA LYS A 364 2.82 5.61 -29.39
C LYS A 364 1.77 6.72 -29.23
N THR A 365 2.13 7.98 -29.47
CA THR A 365 1.19 9.11 -29.37
C THR A 365 0.12 9.09 -30.47
N LYS A 366 0.39 8.38 -31.55
CA LYS A 366 -0.52 8.19 -32.70
C LYS A 366 -1.31 6.89 -32.64
N HIS A 367 -0.90 5.95 -31.79
CA HIS A 367 -1.62 4.68 -31.65
C HIS A 367 -2.56 4.73 -30.42
N GLY A 368 -3.82 4.39 -30.61
CA GLY A 368 -4.84 4.44 -29.57
C GLY A 368 -5.17 5.86 -29.07
N ASN A 369 -4.97 6.87 -29.91
CA ASN A 369 -5.16 8.28 -29.57
C ASN A 369 -6.59 8.81 -29.86
N GLY A 370 -7.51 7.96 -30.32
CA GLY A 370 -8.85 8.35 -30.74
C GLY A 370 -8.91 8.84 -32.19
N LYS A 371 -7.89 8.57 -32.99
CA LYS A 371 -7.79 8.95 -34.38
C LYS A 371 -7.36 7.76 -35.22
N ILE A 372 -7.71 7.83 -36.53
CA ILE A 372 -7.22 6.90 -37.53
C ILE A 372 -6.03 7.57 -38.21
N ASN A 373 -4.85 7.01 -38.07
CA ASN A 373 -3.62 7.53 -38.66
C ASN A 373 -3.25 6.68 -39.89
N VAL A 374 -3.39 7.23 -41.09
CA VAL A 374 -3.12 6.53 -42.36
C VAL A 374 -2.65 7.51 -43.43
N PHE A 375 -1.69 7.08 -44.24
CA PHE A 375 -1.05 7.88 -45.31
C PHE A 375 -0.48 9.21 -44.83
N GLY A 376 0.07 9.24 -43.62
CA GLY A 376 0.60 10.44 -42.98
C GLY A 376 -0.44 11.48 -42.56
N GLN A 377 -1.72 11.14 -42.63
CA GLN A 377 -2.85 11.99 -42.25
C GLN A 377 -3.56 11.40 -41.02
N GLU A 378 -4.25 12.26 -40.30
CA GLU A 378 -5.02 11.90 -39.08
C GLU A 378 -6.50 12.19 -39.34
N TYR A 379 -7.34 11.16 -39.18
CA TYR A 379 -8.78 11.23 -39.37
C TYR A 379 -9.52 10.94 -38.06
N ALA A 380 -10.70 11.50 -37.88
CA ALA A 380 -11.62 11.11 -36.83
C ALA A 380 -12.18 9.71 -37.06
N PHE A 381 -12.52 8.99 -36.00
CA PHE A 381 -13.23 7.72 -36.08
C PHE A 381 -14.66 7.86 -36.58
#